data_70be50c357feffa8b1936a58fbdc69db
#
_entry.id   70be50c357feffa8b1936a58fbdc69db
#
_cell.length_a   1.000
_cell.length_b   1.000
_cell.length_c   1.000
_cell.angle_alpha   90.00
_cell.angle_beta   90.00
_cell.angle_gamma   90.00
#
_symmetry.space_group_name_H-M   'P 1'
#
loop_
_entity.id
_entity.type
_entity.pdbx_description
1 polymer ?
#
loop_
_entity_poly.entity_id
_entity_poly.type
_entity_poly.pdbx_seq_one_letter_code
_entity_poly.pdbx_strand_id
1 'polypeptide(L)'
;MDTATALERLGSARVGHLATADASGVPHVIPFVFVLDRTTVYWAVDRKPKRSTRLKRLANIEVNPNVEMVVDGYQEDWDSLWWVRAGGPARVLDEDQERSRALELLATKYPQYRAEPPTGPVVAIEIVRLSSWAAGD
;
A
#
# COMPACT_ATOMS: atom_id res chain seq x y z
N MET A 1 -10.94 -15.76 7.73
CA MET A 1 -10.18 -15.17 8.86
C MET A 1 -10.93 -13.96 9.37
N ASP A 2 -10.76 -13.65 10.64
CA ASP A 2 -11.45 -12.49 11.21
C ASP A 2 -10.71 -11.19 10.85
N THR A 3 -11.34 -10.06 11.16
CA THR A 3 -10.80 -8.74 10.82
C THR A 3 -9.44 -8.49 11.48
N ALA A 4 -9.29 -8.88 12.74
CA ALA A 4 -8.02 -8.64 13.45
C ALA A 4 -6.88 -9.42 12.81
N THR A 5 -7.11 -10.67 12.44
CA THR A 5 -6.10 -11.48 11.76
C THR A 5 -5.79 -10.93 10.37
N ALA A 6 -6.83 -10.49 9.64
CA ALA A 6 -6.63 -9.90 8.33
C ALA A 6 -5.76 -8.65 8.40
N LEU A 7 -6.03 -7.76 9.36
CA LEU A 7 -5.22 -6.56 9.53
C LEU A 7 -3.79 -6.88 9.95
N GLU A 8 -3.60 -7.90 10.80
CA GLU A 8 -2.27 -8.33 11.19
C GLU A 8 -1.47 -8.84 10.00
N ARG A 9 -2.08 -9.67 9.17
CA ARG A 9 -1.42 -10.19 7.98
C ARG A 9 -1.13 -9.10 6.97
N LEU A 10 -2.06 -8.17 6.81
CA LEU A 10 -1.83 -7.00 5.94
C LEU A 10 -0.63 -6.21 6.41
N GLY A 11 -0.58 -5.90 7.71
CA GLY A 11 0.51 -5.09 8.26
C GLY A 11 1.87 -5.78 8.28
N SER A 12 1.88 -7.11 8.36
CA SER A 12 3.12 -7.88 8.42
C SER A 12 3.71 -8.16 7.04
N ALA A 13 2.92 -8.04 5.99
CA ALA A 13 3.39 -8.35 4.64
C ALA A 13 4.49 -7.40 4.22
N ARG A 14 5.51 -7.95 3.57
CA ARG A 14 6.68 -7.16 3.15
C ARG A 14 6.47 -6.48 1.81
N VAL A 15 5.60 -7.02 0.99
CA VAL A 15 5.27 -6.46 -0.32
C VAL A 15 3.80 -6.72 -0.60
N GLY A 16 3.15 -5.78 -1.26
CA GLY A 16 1.81 -5.95 -1.76
C GLY A 16 1.73 -5.52 -3.20
N HIS A 17 0.52 -5.58 -3.74
CA HIS A 17 0.25 -5.09 -5.09
C HIS A 17 -0.83 -4.03 -4.99
N LEU A 18 -0.56 -2.90 -5.62
CA LEU A 18 -1.43 -1.73 -5.59
C LEU A 18 -2.04 -1.52 -6.95
N ALA A 19 -3.36 -1.43 -6.99
CA ALA A 19 -4.11 -1.14 -8.20
C ALA A 19 -4.67 0.27 -8.15
N THR A 20 -4.43 1.02 -9.21
CA THR A 20 -5.03 2.33 -9.43
C THR A 20 -5.68 2.33 -10.79
N ALA A 21 -6.53 3.31 -11.07
CA ALA A 21 -7.18 3.40 -12.37
C ALA A 21 -7.14 4.85 -12.85
N ASP A 22 -7.08 5.04 -14.16
CA ASP A 22 -7.11 6.38 -14.74
C ASP A 22 -8.57 6.86 -14.91
N ALA A 23 -8.73 8.04 -15.49
CA ALA A 23 -10.05 8.64 -15.68
C ALA A 23 -10.98 7.79 -16.56
N SER A 24 -10.42 6.95 -17.42
CA SER A 24 -11.18 6.05 -18.29
C SER A 24 -11.43 4.69 -17.65
N GLY A 25 -10.95 4.48 -16.43
CA GLY A 25 -11.11 3.20 -15.74
C GLY A 25 -10.09 2.15 -16.13
N VAL A 26 -9.03 2.51 -16.84
CA VAL A 26 -7.98 1.54 -17.20
C VAL A 26 -7.14 1.26 -15.96
N PRO A 27 -7.06 -0.01 -15.53
CA PRO A 27 -6.32 -0.34 -14.32
C PRO A 27 -4.82 -0.36 -14.54
N HIS A 28 -4.08 -0.08 -13.45
CA HIS A 28 -2.63 -0.12 -13.41
C HIS A 28 -2.25 -0.80 -12.11
N VAL A 29 -1.41 -1.83 -12.17
CA VAL A 29 -1.03 -2.62 -10.99
C VAL A 29 0.49 -2.64 -10.87
N ILE A 30 0.97 -2.38 -9.65
CA ILE A 30 2.40 -2.41 -9.36
C ILE A 30 2.65 -3.12 -8.04
N PRO A 31 3.82 -3.75 -7.87
CA PRO A 31 4.25 -4.14 -6.53
C PRO A 31 4.66 -2.90 -5.74
N PHE A 32 4.45 -2.92 -4.43
CA PHE A 32 4.84 -1.78 -3.60
C PHE A 32 5.16 -2.24 -2.18
N VAL A 33 5.93 -1.42 -1.48
CA VAL A 33 6.17 -1.58 -0.05
C VAL A 33 5.37 -0.52 0.69
N PHE A 34 4.96 -0.83 1.91
CA PHE A 34 4.00 0.00 2.63
C PHE A 34 4.05 -0.30 4.12
N VAL A 35 3.40 0.53 4.90
CA VAL A 35 3.21 0.28 6.32
C VAL A 35 1.74 0.53 6.66
N LEU A 36 1.23 -0.26 7.60
CA LEU A 36 -0.13 -0.11 8.10
C LEU A 36 -0.07 0.53 9.49
N ASP A 37 -0.84 1.61 9.68
CA ASP A 37 -1.05 2.24 10.97
C ASP A 37 -2.56 2.26 11.22
N ARG A 38 -3.02 1.36 12.09
CA ARG A 38 -4.46 1.14 12.35
C ARG A 38 -5.19 0.76 11.07
N THR A 39 -5.88 1.69 10.44
CA THR A 39 -6.62 1.47 9.19
C THR A 39 -6.14 2.36 8.06
N THR A 40 -4.96 2.93 8.20
CA THR A 40 -4.34 3.75 7.16
C THR A 40 -3.09 3.07 6.65
N VAL A 41 -2.99 2.93 5.34
CA VAL A 41 -1.79 2.39 4.67
C VAL A 41 -1.00 3.56 4.13
N TYR A 42 0.30 3.60 4.43
CA TYR A 42 1.22 4.61 3.90
C TYR A 42 2.25 3.98 2.99
N TRP A 43 2.53 4.65 1.89
CA TRP A 43 3.64 4.29 1.02
C TRP A 43 4.29 5.56 0.48
N ALA A 44 5.51 5.43 0.01
CA ALA A 44 6.29 6.59 -0.41
C ALA A 44 6.98 6.31 -1.73
N VAL A 45 7.25 7.37 -2.48
CA VAL A 45 8.09 7.31 -3.67
C VAL A 45 9.53 7.50 -3.22
N ASP A 46 10.37 6.50 -3.46
CA ASP A 46 11.75 6.51 -2.96
C ASP A 46 12.58 7.61 -3.58
N ARG A 47 12.51 7.71 -4.89
CA ARG A 47 13.35 8.60 -5.65
C ARG A 47 12.56 9.20 -6.76
N LYS A 48 13.00 10.38 -7.19
CA LYS A 48 12.44 10.97 -8.37
C LYS A 48 12.81 10.12 -9.58
N PRO A 49 11.87 9.87 -10.48
CA PRO A 49 12.18 9.21 -11.73
C PRO A 49 13.21 10.01 -12.51
N LYS A 50 14.11 9.32 -13.16
CA LYS A 50 15.18 10.00 -13.89
C LYS A 50 14.69 10.76 -15.10
N ARG A 51 13.64 10.28 -15.71
CA ARG A 51 13.15 10.87 -16.94
C ARG A 51 11.77 11.43 -16.80
N SER A 52 10.88 10.66 -16.26
CA SER A 52 9.51 11.08 -16.08
C SER A 52 9.38 11.82 -14.79
N THR A 53 8.65 12.88 -14.79
CA THR A 53 8.34 13.62 -13.58
C THR A 53 7.11 13.07 -12.89
N ARG A 54 6.37 12.20 -13.56
CA ARG A 54 5.13 11.66 -13.00
C ARG A 54 5.10 10.16 -13.10
N LEU A 55 4.82 9.54 -11.98
CA LEU A 55 4.54 8.13 -11.95
C LEU A 55 3.07 7.93 -12.28
N LYS A 56 2.79 6.85 -13.02
CA LYS A 56 1.43 6.55 -13.47
C LYS A 56 0.46 6.45 -12.28
N ARG A 57 0.88 5.81 -11.20
CA ARG A 57 0.03 5.64 -10.03
C ARG A 57 -0.33 6.96 -9.35
N LEU A 58 0.61 7.91 -9.30
CA LEU A 58 0.31 9.23 -8.73
C LEU A 58 -0.65 10.01 -9.62
N ALA A 59 -0.44 9.96 -10.92
CA ALA A 59 -1.35 10.60 -11.86
C ALA A 59 -2.75 10.01 -11.76
N ASN A 60 -2.85 8.70 -11.63
CA ASN A 60 -4.14 8.04 -11.49
C ASN A 60 -4.86 8.46 -10.22
N ILE A 61 -4.15 8.54 -9.09
CA ILE A 61 -4.74 8.93 -7.81
C ILE A 61 -5.31 10.34 -7.86
N GLU A 62 -4.69 11.24 -8.61
CA GLU A 62 -5.21 12.59 -8.74
C GLU A 62 -6.60 12.64 -9.39
N VAL A 63 -6.85 11.78 -10.36
CA VAL A 63 -8.12 11.79 -11.07
C VAL A 63 -9.10 10.74 -10.54
N ASN A 64 -8.59 9.71 -9.88
CA ASN A 64 -9.40 8.64 -9.31
C ASN A 64 -8.75 8.19 -8.00
N PRO A 65 -9.18 8.72 -6.86
CA PRO A 65 -8.54 8.40 -5.59
C PRO A 65 -8.84 6.99 -5.08
N ASN A 66 -9.81 6.30 -5.65
CA ASN A 66 -10.13 4.95 -5.20
C ASN A 66 -9.06 3.97 -5.66
N VAL A 67 -8.46 3.30 -4.68
CA VAL A 67 -7.38 2.33 -4.94
C VAL A 67 -7.70 1.02 -4.22
N GLU A 68 -7.03 -0.02 -4.66
CA GLU A 68 -7.17 -1.34 -4.05
C GLU A 68 -5.78 -1.95 -3.92
N MET A 69 -5.57 -2.70 -2.84
CA MET A 69 -4.32 -3.43 -2.66
C MET A 69 -4.60 -4.86 -2.22
N VAL A 70 -3.67 -5.74 -2.48
CA VAL A 70 -3.75 -7.13 -2.03
C VAL A 70 -2.39 -7.57 -1.52
N VAL A 71 -2.42 -8.35 -0.44
CA VAL A 71 -1.28 -9.13 0.03
C VAL A 71 -1.73 -10.58 0.08
N ASP A 72 -0.80 -11.50 -0.08
CA ASP A 72 -1.15 -12.91 -0.09
C ASP A 72 0.00 -13.77 0.41
N GLY A 73 -0.35 -14.99 0.80
CA GLY A 73 0.62 -16.03 1.12
C GLY A 73 0.40 -17.20 0.16
N TYR A 74 1.41 -17.45 -0.69
CA TYR A 74 1.34 -18.58 -1.59
C TYR A 74 2.27 -19.69 -1.11
N GLN A 75 1.77 -20.92 -1.14
CA GLN A 75 2.55 -22.13 -0.89
C GLN A 75 2.05 -23.22 -1.82
N GLU A 76 2.90 -24.21 -2.09
CA GLU A 76 2.48 -25.36 -2.89
C GLU A 76 1.43 -26.21 -2.16
N ASP A 77 1.42 -26.17 -0.83
CA ASP A 77 0.30 -26.70 -0.03
C ASP A 77 -0.84 -25.69 -0.05
N TRP A 78 -1.81 -25.91 -0.90
CA TRP A 78 -2.91 -24.99 -1.10
C TRP A 78 -3.84 -24.88 0.11
N ASP A 79 -3.75 -25.77 1.06
CA ASP A 79 -4.50 -25.65 2.33
C ASP A 79 -3.96 -24.51 3.20
N SER A 80 -2.80 -23.95 2.85
CA SER A 80 -2.18 -22.84 3.57
C SER A 80 -2.34 -21.50 2.87
N LEU A 81 -3.03 -21.44 1.74
CA LEU A 81 -3.19 -20.20 0.98
C LEU A 81 -4.10 -19.21 1.71
N TRP A 82 -3.76 -17.94 1.56
CA TRP A 82 -4.60 -16.86 2.09
C TRP A 82 -4.34 -15.58 1.28
N TRP A 83 -5.30 -14.67 1.33
CA TRP A 83 -5.09 -13.32 0.82
C TRP A 83 -5.91 -12.33 1.65
N VAL A 84 -5.45 -11.07 1.66
CA VAL A 84 -6.16 -9.95 2.26
C VAL A 84 -6.17 -8.81 1.24
N ARG A 85 -7.33 -8.25 1.01
CA ARG A 85 -7.53 -7.14 0.08
C ARG A 85 -8.11 -5.97 0.84
N ALA A 86 -7.53 -4.78 0.61
CA ALA A 86 -7.96 -3.56 1.28
C ALA A 86 -8.08 -2.45 0.25
N GLY A 87 -9.06 -1.59 0.42
CA GLY A 87 -9.25 -0.50 -0.52
C GLY A 87 -9.92 0.70 0.12
N GLY A 88 -9.79 1.82 -0.55
CA GLY A 88 -10.37 3.07 -0.12
C GLY A 88 -9.73 4.25 -0.83
N PRO A 89 -10.05 5.47 -0.38
CA PRO A 89 -9.49 6.66 -1.01
C PRO A 89 -8.03 6.88 -0.64
N ALA A 90 -7.25 7.28 -1.63
CA ALA A 90 -5.84 7.61 -1.45
C ALA A 90 -5.67 9.11 -1.57
N ARG A 91 -4.73 9.66 -0.80
CA ARG A 91 -4.38 11.08 -0.86
C ARG A 91 -2.88 11.25 -0.69
N VAL A 92 -2.34 12.24 -1.37
CA VAL A 92 -0.93 12.61 -1.21
C VAL A 92 -0.84 13.51 0.02
N LEU A 93 0.08 13.20 0.91
CA LEU A 93 0.21 13.95 2.16
C LEU A 93 0.95 15.25 1.96
N ASP A 94 0.52 16.28 2.69
CA ASP A 94 1.25 17.53 2.80
C ASP A 94 2.47 17.34 3.72
N GLU A 95 3.34 18.33 3.74
CA GLU A 95 4.49 18.29 4.63
C GLU A 95 4.05 18.71 6.04
N ASP A 96 3.58 17.75 6.80
CA ASP A 96 3.05 17.95 8.15
C ASP A 96 3.41 16.77 9.05
N GLN A 97 2.77 16.72 10.20
CA GLN A 97 3.05 15.69 11.20
C GLN A 97 2.68 14.29 10.70
N GLU A 98 1.61 14.18 9.92
CA GLU A 98 1.20 12.87 9.40
C GLU A 98 2.27 12.30 8.46
N ARG A 99 2.83 13.14 7.61
CA ARG A 99 3.89 12.72 6.71
C ARG A 99 5.13 12.27 7.49
N SER A 100 5.52 13.04 8.50
CA SER A 100 6.66 12.68 9.35
C SER A 100 6.45 11.34 10.05
N ARG A 101 5.25 11.13 10.58
CA ARG A 101 4.91 9.87 11.23
C ARG A 101 4.95 8.71 10.24
N ALA A 102 4.41 8.90 9.05
CA ALA A 102 4.42 7.85 8.01
C ALA A 102 5.86 7.45 7.66
N LEU A 103 6.74 8.44 7.51
CA LEU A 103 8.14 8.17 7.20
C LEU A 103 8.84 7.42 8.34
N GLU A 104 8.54 7.75 9.60
CA GLU A 104 9.08 7.03 10.75
C GLU A 104 8.61 5.58 10.77
N LEU A 105 7.33 5.34 10.49
CA LEU A 105 6.78 4.00 10.47
C LEU A 105 7.38 3.16 9.33
N LEU A 106 7.55 3.76 8.16
CA LEU A 106 8.20 3.10 7.03
C LEU A 106 9.65 2.74 7.36
N ALA A 107 10.38 3.65 7.99
CA ALA A 107 11.76 3.40 8.40
C ALA A 107 11.85 2.30 9.45
N THR A 108 10.89 2.22 10.35
CA THR A 108 10.85 1.15 11.34
C THR A 108 10.66 -0.21 10.68
N LYS A 109 9.83 -0.28 9.67
CA LYS A 109 9.51 -1.55 9.00
C LYS A 109 10.61 -1.95 8.01
N TYR A 110 11.19 -1.01 7.28
CA TYR A 110 12.12 -1.30 6.19
C TYR A 110 13.51 -0.72 6.49
N PRO A 111 14.53 -1.58 6.69
CA PRO A 111 15.89 -1.09 6.93
C PRO A 111 16.43 -0.18 5.83
N GLN A 112 16.02 -0.41 4.59
CA GLN A 112 16.46 0.43 3.47
C GLN A 112 16.02 1.88 3.65
N TYR A 113 14.86 2.11 4.25
CA TYR A 113 14.36 3.45 4.51
C TYR A 113 15.01 4.12 5.72
N ARG A 114 15.64 3.34 6.60
CA ARG A 114 16.47 3.92 7.65
C ARG A 114 17.78 4.46 7.08
N ALA A 115 18.37 3.70 6.16
CA ALA A 115 19.63 4.10 5.54
C ALA A 115 19.44 5.24 4.54
N GLU A 116 18.34 5.20 3.80
CA GLU A 116 18.06 6.16 2.74
C GLU A 116 16.57 6.51 2.77
N PRO A 117 16.18 7.49 3.59
CA PRO A 117 14.75 7.86 3.68
C PRO A 117 14.19 8.31 2.34
N PRO A 118 12.92 7.98 2.05
CA PRO A 118 12.30 8.44 0.82
C PRO A 118 12.22 9.96 0.77
N THR A 119 12.45 10.53 -0.40
CA THR A 119 12.38 11.97 -0.58
C THR A 119 11.19 12.39 -1.44
N GLY A 120 10.50 11.44 -2.03
CA GLY A 120 9.35 11.71 -2.89
C GLY A 120 8.05 11.85 -2.10
N PRO A 121 6.93 11.94 -2.82
CA PRO A 121 5.62 12.04 -2.18
C PRO A 121 5.31 10.83 -1.31
N VAL A 122 4.53 11.06 -0.26
CA VAL A 122 3.99 10.02 0.62
C VAL A 122 2.48 10.00 0.42
N VAL A 123 1.93 8.81 0.29
CA VAL A 123 0.51 8.61 0.02
C VAL A 123 -0.11 7.85 1.18
N ALA A 124 -1.31 8.27 1.57
CA ALA A 124 -2.11 7.59 2.58
C ALA A 124 -3.35 6.99 1.91
N ILE A 125 -3.66 5.76 2.27
CA ILE A 125 -4.88 5.08 1.83
C ILE A 125 -5.70 4.78 3.06
N GLU A 126 -6.91 5.35 3.14
CA GLU A 126 -7.84 5.01 4.21
C GLU A 126 -8.57 3.73 3.84
N ILE A 127 -8.45 2.70 4.67
CA ILE A 127 -9.13 1.44 4.42
C ILE A 127 -10.60 1.61 4.77
N VAL A 128 -11.45 1.54 3.76
CA VAL A 128 -12.90 1.55 3.94
C VAL A 128 -13.53 0.22 3.49
N ARG A 129 -12.76 -0.61 2.78
CA ARG A 129 -13.17 -1.95 2.39
C ARG A 129 -12.06 -2.92 2.76
N LEU A 130 -12.44 -3.99 3.42
CA LEU A 130 -11.48 -5.04 3.80
C LEU A 130 -12.14 -6.38 3.55
N SER A 131 -11.48 -7.21 2.76
CA SER A 131 -11.93 -8.59 2.55
C SER A 131 -10.75 -9.53 2.62
N SER A 132 -11.01 -10.76 2.96
CA SER A 132 -9.95 -11.74 3.13
C SER A 132 -10.49 -13.14 2.91
N TRP A 133 -9.56 -14.04 2.65
CA TRP A 133 -9.86 -15.44 2.48
C TRP A 133 -8.67 -16.27 2.95
N ALA A 134 -8.96 -17.39 3.59
CA ALA A 134 -7.93 -18.36 3.94
C ALA A 134 -8.47 -19.74 3.67
N ALA A 135 -7.67 -20.60 3.10
CA ALA A 135 -8.03 -21.98 2.88
C ALA A 135 -8.25 -22.64 4.25
N GLY A 136 -9.31 -23.41 4.38
CA GLY A 136 -9.61 -24.08 5.63
C GLY A 136 -10.48 -23.29 6.60
N ASP A 137 -10.81 -22.07 6.26
CA ASP A 137 -11.77 -21.28 7.06
C ASP A 137 -13.19 -21.67 6.75
#